data_c067210487a9a6a33d4cf45193498d3f
#
_entry.id   c067210487a9a6a33d4cf45193498d3f
#
_cell.length_a   1.000
_cell.length_b   1.000
_cell.length_c   1.000
_cell.angle_alpha   90.00
_cell.angle_beta   90.00
_cell.angle_gamma   90.00
#
_symmetry.space_group_name_H-M   'P 1'
#
loop_
_entity.id
_entity.type
_entity.pdbx_description
1 polymer ?
#
loop_
_entity_poly.entity_id
_entity_poly.type
_entity_poly.pdbx_seq_one_letter_code
_entity_poly.pdbx_strand_id
1 'polypeptide(L)'
;VLQRIELLSPLLKKIRKLFGRRLFSSLITKFFLNSISIGKDYFSTMVEEFEIIKKNVNMEDKLLLSIGGGIGGLEAIINDNQPNKNYYFIERNYISKKVIYGWGGVINDEAYNDLSIQRNFLNLNGLKNTNINIFDYDKDDLPKIKFDIIISLFSLDYHYDFDLYTDYLKKICKP
;
A
#
# COMPACT_ATOMS: atom_id res chain seq x y z
N VAL A 1 -13.14 2.50 -2.28
CA VAL A 1 -14.56 2.19 -2.05
C VAL A 1 -15.35 3.46 -1.76
N LEU A 2 -15.01 4.26 -0.74
CA LEU A 2 -15.77 5.50 -0.41
C LEU A 2 -15.81 6.51 -1.56
N GLN A 3 -14.72 6.70 -2.31
CA GLN A 3 -14.70 7.56 -3.49
C GLN A 3 -15.68 7.08 -4.58
N ARG A 4 -15.75 5.78 -4.83
CA ARG A 4 -16.69 5.22 -5.81
C ARG A 4 -18.15 5.43 -5.38
N ILE A 5 -18.44 5.24 -4.09
CA ILE A 5 -19.79 5.48 -3.54
C ILE A 5 -20.18 6.95 -3.66
N GLU A 6 -19.26 7.88 -3.39
CA GLU A 6 -19.49 9.32 -3.53
C GLU A 6 -19.75 9.76 -4.97
N LEU A 7 -19.07 9.14 -5.93
CA LEU A 7 -19.27 9.44 -7.36
C LEU A 7 -20.64 8.99 -7.86
N LEU A 8 -21.25 7.97 -7.25
CA LEU A 8 -22.49 7.35 -7.69
C LEU A 8 -23.76 8.01 -7.12
N SER A 9 -23.68 8.87 -6.08
CA SER A 9 -24.86 9.44 -5.45
C SER A 9 -24.74 10.93 -5.11
N PRO A 10 -25.49 11.80 -5.83
CA PRO A 10 -25.57 13.24 -5.51
C PRO A 10 -26.09 13.51 -4.10
N LEU A 11 -26.95 12.62 -3.58
CA LEU A 11 -27.52 12.72 -2.22
C LEU A 11 -26.43 12.52 -1.17
N LEU A 12 -25.59 11.51 -1.34
CA LEU A 12 -24.46 11.23 -0.43
C LEU A 12 -23.45 12.39 -0.40
N LYS A 13 -23.24 13.06 -1.54
CA LYS A 13 -22.42 14.29 -1.59
C LYS A 13 -22.99 15.41 -0.74
N LYS A 14 -24.33 15.60 -0.74
CA LYS A 14 -24.99 16.62 0.10
C LYS A 14 -24.87 16.27 1.59
N ILE A 15 -25.11 15.01 1.93
CA ILE A 15 -24.99 14.52 3.33
C ILE A 15 -23.56 14.70 3.83
N ARG A 16 -22.55 14.36 3.02
CA ARG A 16 -21.15 14.58 3.36
C ARG A 16 -20.80 16.05 3.58
N LYS A 17 -21.34 16.97 2.77
CA LYS A 17 -21.14 18.41 2.96
C LYS A 17 -21.72 18.88 4.29
N LEU A 18 -22.84 18.32 4.73
CA LEU A 18 -23.51 18.69 5.98
C LEU A 18 -22.76 18.19 7.22
N PHE A 19 -22.33 16.94 7.22
CA PHE A 19 -21.70 16.28 8.39
C PHE A 19 -20.16 16.34 8.39
N GLY A 20 -19.55 16.79 7.32
CA GLY A 20 -18.11 16.74 7.11
C GLY A 20 -17.60 15.33 6.75
N ARG A 21 -16.44 15.30 6.11
CA ARG A 21 -15.89 14.03 5.57
C ARG A 21 -15.65 12.97 6.63
N ARG A 22 -15.16 13.36 7.80
CA ARG A 22 -14.74 12.42 8.85
C ARG A 22 -15.91 11.68 9.48
N LEU A 23 -16.96 12.43 9.87
CA LEU A 23 -18.19 11.85 10.45
C LEU A 23 -18.92 11.02 9.40
N PHE A 24 -19.04 11.53 8.19
CA PHE A 24 -19.65 10.80 7.08
C PHE A 24 -18.93 9.47 6.81
N SER A 25 -17.59 9.49 6.67
CA SER A 25 -16.80 8.28 6.44
C SER A 25 -16.97 7.27 7.57
N SER A 26 -16.91 7.72 8.83
CA SER A 26 -17.08 6.87 9.99
C SER A 26 -18.46 6.20 10.02
N LEU A 27 -19.52 6.97 9.74
CA LEU A 27 -20.90 6.46 9.71
C LEU A 27 -21.10 5.44 8.57
N ILE A 28 -20.65 5.78 7.37
CA ILE A 28 -20.74 4.87 6.21
C ILE A 28 -19.96 3.59 6.47
N THR A 29 -18.72 3.70 6.98
CA THR A 29 -17.90 2.52 7.28
C THR A 29 -18.58 1.64 8.34
N LYS A 30 -19.13 2.23 9.38
CA LYS A 30 -19.72 1.47 10.49
C LYS A 30 -21.04 0.80 10.15
N PHE A 31 -21.89 1.45 9.35
CA PHE A 31 -23.27 1.00 9.15
C PHE A 31 -23.56 0.43 7.76
N PHE A 32 -22.79 0.77 6.75
CA PHE A 32 -23.07 0.43 5.37
C PHE A 32 -21.99 -0.36 4.66
N LEU A 33 -20.78 -0.44 5.22
CA LEU A 33 -19.72 -1.23 4.62
C LEU A 33 -19.60 -2.59 5.32
N ASN A 34 -19.74 -3.63 4.53
CA ASN A 34 -19.47 -4.99 4.98
C ASN A 34 -17.96 -5.27 4.83
N SER A 35 -17.29 -5.57 5.94
CA SER A 35 -15.85 -5.87 5.95
C SER A 35 -15.48 -7.04 5.05
N ILE A 36 -16.34 -8.04 4.93
CA ILE A 36 -16.14 -9.20 4.05
C ILE A 36 -16.17 -8.78 2.59
N SER A 37 -17.12 -7.91 2.18
CA SER A 37 -17.18 -7.41 0.82
C SER A 37 -15.95 -6.57 0.48
N ILE A 38 -15.53 -5.67 1.39
CA ILE A 38 -14.33 -4.86 1.21
C ILE A 38 -13.09 -5.76 1.06
N GLY A 39 -12.97 -6.79 1.90
CA GLY A 39 -11.87 -7.74 1.83
C GLY A 39 -11.83 -8.50 0.51
N LYS A 40 -12.99 -8.94 0.00
CA LYS A 40 -13.10 -9.61 -1.30
C LYS A 40 -12.72 -8.68 -2.45
N ASP A 41 -13.22 -7.45 -2.44
CA ASP A 41 -12.91 -6.46 -3.49
C ASP A 41 -11.41 -6.12 -3.49
N TYR A 42 -10.83 -5.96 -2.29
CA TYR A 42 -9.39 -5.74 -2.13
C TYR A 42 -8.57 -6.92 -2.64
N PHE A 43 -8.94 -8.13 -2.24
CA PHE A 43 -8.27 -9.36 -2.70
C PHE A 43 -8.34 -9.50 -4.23
N SER A 44 -9.53 -9.30 -4.81
CA SER A 44 -9.70 -9.35 -6.27
C SER A 44 -8.79 -8.36 -6.99
N THR A 45 -8.71 -7.12 -6.48
CA THR A 45 -7.82 -6.10 -7.04
C THR A 45 -6.34 -6.51 -6.94
N MET A 46 -5.91 -7.05 -5.81
CA MET A 46 -4.52 -7.51 -5.64
C MET A 46 -4.19 -8.71 -6.53
N VAL A 47 -5.15 -9.61 -6.77
CA VAL A 47 -4.98 -10.72 -7.73
C VAL A 47 -4.84 -10.18 -9.15
N GLU A 48 -5.68 -9.21 -9.56
CA GLU A 48 -5.57 -8.57 -10.87
C GLU A 48 -4.20 -7.90 -11.07
N GLU A 49 -3.70 -7.17 -10.08
CA GLU A 49 -2.36 -6.58 -10.11
C GLU A 49 -1.26 -7.63 -10.19
N PHE A 50 -1.38 -8.71 -9.42
CA PHE A 50 -0.44 -9.83 -9.49
C PHE A 50 -0.40 -10.46 -10.87
N GLU A 51 -1.54 -10.67 -11.53
CA GLU A 51 -1.62 -11.24 -12.89
C GLU A 51 -0.89 -10.37 -13.93
N ILE A 52 -0.85 -9.05 -13.71
CA ILE A 52 -0.12 -8.11 -14.58
C ILE A 52 1.39 -8.24 -14.34
N ILE A 53 1.82 -8.22 -13.08
CA ILE A 53 3.25 -8.17 -12.76
C ILE A 53 3.95 -9.52 -12.83
N LYS A 54 3.24 -10.64 -12.62
CA LYS A 54 3.83 -11.99 -12.59
C LYS A 54 4.60 -12.35 -13.87
N LYS A 55 4.26 -11.73 -14.98
CA LYS A 55 4.96 -11.92 -16.26
C LYS A 55 6.38 -11.37 -16.24
N ASN A 56 6.65 -10.42 -15.33
CA ASN A 56 7.92 -9.73 -15.18
C ASN A 56 8.66 -10.11 -13.89
N VAL A 57 8.05 -10.96 -13.05
CA VAL A 57 8.64 -11.43 -11.79
C VAL A 57 9.23 -12.81 -12.01
N ASN A 58 10.55 -12.92 -11.88
CA ASN A 58 11.21 -14.20 -11.95
C ASN A 58 10.95 -15.02 -10.66
N MET A 59 10.62 -16.29 -10.81
CA MET A 59 10.36 -17.21 -9.68
C MET A 59 11.60 -17.43 -8.80
N GLU A 60 12.80 -17.31 -9.38
CA GLU A 60 14.08 -17.46 -8.68
C GLU A 60 14.47 -16.24 -7.82
N ASP A 61 13.82 -15.12 -8.01
CA ASP A 61 14.10 -13.88 -7.27
C ASP A 61 13.79 -14.06 -5.78
N LYS A 62 14.71 -13.64 -4.92
CA LYS A 62 14.65 -13.85 -3.47
C LYS A 62 14.39 -12.58 -2.66
N LEU A 63 14.86 -11.43 -3.15
CA LEU A 63 14.80 -10.17 -2.42
C LEU A 63 13.81 -9.22 -3.12
N LEU A 64 12.70 -8.96 -2.47
CA LEU A 64 11.67 -8.06 -2.97
C LEU A 64 11.58 -6.81 -2.08
N LEU A 65 11.68 -5.64 -2.70
CA LEU A 65 11.40 -4.35 -2.07
C LEU A 65 10.05 -3.82 -2.55
N SER A 66 9.18 -3.49 -1.61
CA SER A 66 7.92 -2.78 -1.85
C SER A 66 8.00 -1.37 -1.27
N ILE A 67 7.75 -0.36 -2.11
CA ILE A 67 7.74 1.05 -1.70
C ILE A 67 6.29 1.54 -1.71
N GLY A 68 5.78 1.87 -0.51
CA GLY A 68 4.41 2.32 -0.34
C GLY A 68 3.37 1.23 -0.63
N GLY A 69 3.67 -0.04 -0.32
CA GLY A 69 2.77 -1.18 -0.54
C GLY A 69 1.55 -1.22 0.38
N GLY A 70 1.42 -0.27 1.30
CA GLY A 70 0.33 -0.19 2.24
C GLY A 70 0.32 -1.36 3.22
N ILE A 71 -0.77 -2.11 3.32
CA ILE A 71 -0.82 -3.28 4.20
C ILE A 71 -0.13 -4.53 3.64
N GLY A 72 0.35 -4.50 2.38
CA GLY A 72 1.10 -5.60 1.76
C GLY A 72 0.23 -6.68 1.12
N GLY A 73 -0.91 -6.31 0.54
CA GLY A 73 -1.83 -7.27 -0.08
C GLY A 73 -1.27 -7.96 -1.30
N LEU A 74 -0.56 -7.23 -2.14
CA LEU A 74 0.11 -7.80 -3.32
C LEU A 74 1.23 -8.76 -2.90
N GLU A 75 2.01 -8.38 -1.90
CA GLU A 75 3.12 -9.21 -1.40
C GLU A 75 2.60 -10.50 -0.75
N ALA A 76 1.43 -10.45 -0.11
CA ALA A 76 0.77 -11.65 0.38
C ALA A 76 0.39 -12.60 -0.77
N ILE A 77 -0.17 -12.09 -1.86
CA ILE A 77 -0.47 -12.88 -3.07
C ILE A 77 0.82 -13.44 -3.70
N ILE A 78 1.87 -12.63 -3.79
CA ILE A 78 3.17 -13.10 -4.29
C ILE A 78 3.71 -14.23 -3.43
N ASN A 79 3.63 -14.10 -2.10
CA ASN A 79 4.11 -15.13 -1.18
C ASN A 79 3.33 -16.44 -1.29
N ASP A 80 2.02 -16.37 -1.47
CA ASP A 80 1.17 -17.56 -1.68
C ASP A 80 1.55 -18.32 -2.94
N ASN A 81 1.88 -17.61 -4.00
CA ASN A 81 2.27 -18.20 -5.30
C ASN A 81 3.77 -18.55 -5.38
N GLN A 82 4.61 -17.82 -4.67
CA GLN A 82 6.07 -17.90 -4.74
C GLN A 82 6.69 -17.78 -3.34
N PRO A 83 6.57 -18.80 -2.50
CA PRO A 83 7.08 -18.76 -1.13
C PRO A 83 8.61 -18.63 -1.06
N ASN A 84 9.11 -18.30 0.13
CA ASN A 84 10.54 -18.20 0.45
C ASN A 84 11.29 -16.98 -0.09
N LYS A 85 10.57 -15.89 -0.40
CA LYS A 85 11.18 -14.58 -0.63
C LYS A 85 11.38 -13.85 0.70
N ASN A 86 12.35 -12.93 0.70
CA ASN A 86 12.51 -11.94 1.77
C ASN A 86 11.90 -10.61 1.30
N TYR A 87 10.98 -10.12 2.07
CA TYR A 87 10.21 -8.92 1.79
C TYR A 87 10.77 -7.75 2.59
N TYR A 88 11.01 -6.67 1.90
CA TYR A 88 11.43 -5.39 2.45
C TYR A 88 10.37 -4.36 2.08
N PHE A 89 9.96 -3.57 3.05
CA PHE A 89 8.95 -2.53 2.86
C PHE A 89 9.54 -1.18 3.27
N ILE A 90 9.36 -0.18 2.45
CA ILE A 90 9.60 1.22 2.81
C ILE A 90 8.24 1.87 2.89
N GLU A 91 7.86 2.27 4.10
CA GLU A 91 6.56 2.80 4.42
C GLU A 91 6.70 3.99 5.35
N ARG A 92 5.61 4.70 5.56
CA ARG A 92 5.51 5.75 6.55
C ARG A 92 4.61 5.33 7.68
N ASN A 93 5.13 5.31 8.92
CA ASN A 93 4.34 4.97 10.11
C ASN A 93 3.55 6.19 10.59
N TYR A 94 2.59 6.60 9.79
CA TYR A 94 1.79 7.78 10.06
C TYR A 94 0.37 7.62 9.51
N ILE A 95 -0.62 8.06 10.29
CA ILE A 95 -2.01 8.13 9.85
C ILE A 95 -2.42 9.60 9.81
N SER A 96 -2.57 10.12 8.61
CA SER A 96 -2.97 11.50 8.38
C SER A 96 -4.35 11.80 8.97
N LYS A 97 -4.45 12.91 9.68
CA LYS A 97 -5.73 13.41 10.23
C LYS A 97 -6.65 13.99 9.15
N LYS A 98 -6.09 14.38 8.01
CA LYS A 98 -6.82 14.92 6.87
C LYS A 98 -6.63 13.99 5.69
N VAL A 99 -7.72 13.56 5.09
CA VAL A 99 -7.69 12.85 3.83
C VAL A 99 -7.83 13.87 2.72
N ILE A 100 -6.80 14.02 1.91
CA ILE A 100 -6.82 14.88 0.72
C ILE A 100 -6.95 13.95 -0.48
N TYR A 101 -8.03 14.09 -1.21
CA TYR A 101 -8.27 13.34 -2.43
C TYR A 101 -7.98 14.26 -3.60
N GLY A 102 -7.10 13.85 -4.50
CA GLY A 102 -6.88 14.56 -5.75
C GLY A 102 -5.47 14.43 -6.28
N TRP A 103 -5.34 14.50 -7.57
CA TRP A 103 -4.08 14.59 -8.27
C TRP A 103 -3.49 16.00 -8.05
N GLY A 104 -2.30 16.11 -7.56
CA GLY A 104 -1.55 17.36 -7.56
C GLY A 104 -1.36 18.07 -6.22
N GLY A 105 -1.40 17.36 -5.12
CA GLY A 105 -0.98 17.91 -3.85
C GLY A 105 0.21 17.13 -3.30
N VAL A 106 1.42 17.54 -3.62
CA VAL A 106 2.60 17.09 -2.89
C VAL A 106 2.48 17.62 -1.47
N ILE A 107 1.93 16.84 -0.60
CA ILE A 107 1.86 17.19 0.81
C ILE A 107 2.68 16.13 1.51
N ASN A 108 3.84 16.54 1.97
CA ASN A 108 4.81 15.72 2.70
C ASN A 108 4.23 15.02 3.94
N ASP A 109 2.96 15.26 4.26
CA ASP A 109 2.30 14.82 5.47
C ASP A 109 1.21 13.76 5.24
N GLU A 110 1.04 13.24 4.03
CA GLU A 110 0.04 12.23 3.75
C GLU A 110 0.61 10.83 3.84
N ALA A 111 0.21 10.12 4.87
CA ALA A 111 0.39 8.68 4.97
C ALA A 111 -0.79 8.08 5.72
N TYR A 112 -1.12 6.84 5.44
CA TYR A 112 -2.29 6.16 5.98
C TYR A 112 -1.96 4.75 6.45
N ASN A 113 -0.71 4.51 6.83
CA ASN A 113 -0.25 3.21 7.23
C ASN A 113 0.14 3.16 8.71
N ASP A 114 -0.14 2.04 9.33
CA ASP A 114 0.34 1.63 10.64
C ASP A 114 1.16 0.36 10.45
N LEU A 115 2.46 0.44 10.68
CA LEU A 115 3.39 -0.65 10.42
C LEU A 115 3.11 -1.89 11.27
N SER A 116 2.46 -1.73 12.44
CA SER A 116 2.05 -2.85 13.27
C SER A 116 0.89 -3.62 12.63
N ILE A 117 -0.08 -2.90 12.05
CA ILE A 117 -1.20 -3.48 11.31
C ILE A 117 -0.69 -4.19 10.06
N GLN A 118 0.22 -3.56 9.31
CA GLN A 118 0.85 -4.16 8.13
C GLN A 118 1.54 -5.48 8.49
N ARG A 119 2.41 -5.49 9.50
CA ARG A 119 3.11 -6.70 9.95
C ARG A 119 2.13 -7.80 10.35
N ASN A 120 1.10 -7.46 11.12
CA ASN A 120 0.08 -8.42 11.53
C ASN A 120 -0.68 -8.99 10.33
N PHE A 121 -1.07 -8.15 9.37
CA PHE A 121 -1.73 -8.58 8.14
C PHE A 121 -0.86 -9.55 7.34
N LEU A 122 0.42 -9.23 7.14
CA LEU A 122 1.36 -10.08 6.42
C LEU A 122 1.52 -11.45 7.10
N ASN A 123 1.65 -11.47 8.43
CA ASN A 123 1.74 -12.72 9.20
C ASN A 123 0.47 -13.57 9.09
N LEU A 124 -0.71 -12.97 9.19
CA LEU A 124 -1.98 -13.66 9.02
C LEU A 124 -2.17 -14.25 7.61
N ASN A 125 -1.47 -13.68 6.63
CA ASN A 125 -1.45 -14.17 5.24
C ASN A 125 -0.20 -15.02 4.91
N GLY A 126 0.43 -15.63 5.93
CA GLY A 126 1.42 -16.68 5.74
C GLY A 126 2.87 -16.22 5.58
N LEU A 127 3.17 -14.92 5.61
CA LEU A 127 4.55 -14.45 5.60
C LEU A 127 5.18 -14.65 6.98
N LYS A 128 6.34 -15.26 7.03
CA LYS A 128 7.08 -15.47 8.28
C LYS A 128 7.72 -14.16 8.75
N ASN A 129 7.68 -13.90 10.04
CA ASN A 129 8.31 -12.70 10.62
C ASN A 129 9.80 -12.55 10.27
N THR A 130 10.50 -13.65 10.11
CA THR A 130 11.93 -13.69 9.72
C THR A 130 12.16 -13.16 8.30
N ASN A 131 11.11 -13.13 7.47
CA ASN A 131 11.17 -12.72 6.08
C ASN A 131 10.56 -11.33 5.84
N ILE A 132 10.09 -10.65 6.91
CA ILE A 132 9.43 -9.35 6.83
C ILE A 132 10.33 -8.29 7.46
N ASN A 133 10.84 -7.38 6.64
CA ASN A 133 11.64 -6.23 7.05
C ASN A 133 10.88 -4.95 6.67
N ILE A 134 10.42 -4.19 7.65
CA ILE A 134 9.65 -2.95 7.43
C ILE A 134 10.47 -1.77 7.95
N PHE A 135 10.65 -0.77 7.11
CA PHE A 135 11.39 0.46 7.39
C PHE A 135 10.44 1.65 7.38
N ASP A 136 10.45 2.42 8.47
CA ASP A 136 9.78 3.70 8.53
C ASP A 136 10.63 4.74 7.80
N TYR A 137 10.13 5.25 6.70
CA TYR A 137 10.84 6.24 5.87
C TYR A 137 11.32 7.47 6.64
N ASP A 138 10.58 7.88 7.67
CA ASP A 138 10.88 9.09 8.44
C ASP A 138 11.90 8.85 9.56
N LYS A 139 12.19 7.58 9.91
CA LYS A 139 12.99 7.28 11.12
C LYS A 139 14.14 6.32 10.88
N ASP A 140 13.98 5.41 9.92
CA ASP A 140 14.93 4.33 9.72
C ASP A 140 15.90 4.63 8.58
N ASP A 141 17.12 4.14 8.69
CA ASP A 141 18.04 4.09 7.56
C ASP A 141 17.50 3.11 6.52
N LEU A 142 17.33 3.58 5.29
CA LEU A 142 16.82 2.76 4.20
C LEU A 142 17.81 1.63 3.85
N PRO A 143 17.32 0.44 3.48
CA PRO A 143 18.16 -0.70 3.17
C PRO A 143 19.11 -0.42 2.00
N LYS A 144 20.40 -0.76 2.16
CA LYS A 144 21.47 -0.52 1.16
C LYS A 144 21.87 -1.77 0.38
N ILE A 145 21.05 -2.82 0.44
CA ILE A 145 21.29 -4.07 -0.28
C ILE A 145 20.74 -3.99 -1.71
N LYS A 146 21.17 -4.92 -2.56
CA LYS A 146 20.68 -5.04 -3.93
C LYS A 146 19.42 -5.92 -3.95
N PHE A 147 18.35 -5.45 -4.59
CA PHE A 147 17.10 -6.15 -4.72
C PHE A 147 16.94 -6.78 -6.10
N ASP A 148 16.30 -7.94 -6.15
CA ASP A 148 15.93 -8.64 -7.39
C ASP A 148 14.69 -7.98 -8.01
N ILE A 149 13.74 -7.61 -7.16
CA ILE A 149 12.46 -7.02 -7.54
C ILE A 149 12.24 -5.76 -6.71
N ILE A 150 11.85 -4.67 -7.36
CA ILE A 150 11.38 -3.46 -6.70
C ILE A 150 9.99 -3.15 -7.24
N ILE A 151 9.01 -3.02 -6.34
CA ILE A 151 7.62 -2.77 -6.67
C ILE A 151 7.16 -1.49 -5.98
N SER A 152 6.39 -0.68 -6.69
CA SER A 152 5.60 0.39 -6.12
C SER A 152 4.27 0.48 -6.84
N LEU A 153 3.18 0.26 -6.10
CA LEU A 153 1.83 0.45 -6.61
C LEU A 153 1.27 1.77 -6.07
N PHE A 154 1.00 2.73 -6.96
CA PHE A 154 0.32 3.99 -6.66
C PHE A 154 0.98 4.87 -5.58
N SER A 155 2.25 4.67 -5.24
CA SER A 155 2.91 5.44 -4.20
C SER A 155 3.98 6.38 -4.75
N LEU A 156 4.88 5.88 -5.58
CA LEU A 156 5.85 6.73 -6.27
C LEU A 156 5.12 7.62 -7.27
N ASP A 157 5.54 8.86 -7.37
CA ASP A 157 4.97 9.90 -8.22
C ASP A 157 3.51 10.33 -7.87
N TYR A 158 2.92 9.71 -6.85
CA TYR A 158 1.61 10.11 -6.34
C TYR A 158 1.70 10.98 -5.09
N HIS A 159 2.49 10.56 -4.11
CA HIS A 159 2.72 11.28 -2.85
C HIS A 159 4.08 11.97 -2.81
N TYR A 160 5.06 11.45 -3.57
CA TYR A 160 6.44 11.93 -3.62
C TYR A 160 6.92 11.90 -5.05
N ASP A 161 7.63 12.93 -5.46
CA ASP A 161 8.25 12.97 -6.78
C ASP A 161 9.20 11.79 -6.95
N PHE A 162 9.09 11.10 -8.07
CA PHE A 162 9.93 9.94 -8.39
C PHE A 162 11.42 10.26 -8.32
N ASP A 163 11.78 11.48 -8.68
CA ASP A 163 13.18 11.96 -8.67
C ASP A 163 13.83 11.86 -7.29
N LEU A 164 13.06 11.99 -6.20
CA LEU A 164 13.57 11.81 -4.83
C LEU A 164 14.14 10.40 -4.59
N TYR A 165 13.62 9.41 -5.29
CA TYR A 165 14.04 8.02 -5.16
C TYR A 165 15.06 7.58 -6.23
N THR A 166 15.25 8.35 -7.30
CA THR A 166 16.02 7.91 -8.46
C THR A 166 17.45 7.49 -8.09
N ASP A 167 18.17 8.28 -7.32
CA ASP A 167 19.54 7.96 -6.92
C ASP A 167 19.63 6.79 -5.94
N TYR A 168 18.64 6.63 -5.09
CA TYR A 168 18.53 5.49 -4.21
C TYR A 168 18.26 4.22 -5.02
N LEU A 169 17.27 4.24 -5.91
CA LEU A 169 16.89 3.11 -6.74
C LEU A 169 18.06 2.62 -7.63
N LYS A 170 18.80 3.54 -8.26
CA LYS A 170 20.01 3.18 -9.03
C LYS A 170 21.05 2.41 -8.21
N LYS A 171 21.16 2.70 -6.92
CA LYS A 171 22.12 2.04 -6.03
C LYS A 171 21.68 0.65 -5.59
N ILE A 172 20.37 0.41 -5.46
CA ILE A 172 19.79 -0.83 -4.91
C ILE A 172 19.21 -1.78 -5.95
N CYS A 173 19.01 -1.36 -7.20
CA CYS A 173 18.67 -2.24 -8.30
C CYS A 173 19.82 -3.19 -8.63
N LYS A 174 19.51 -4.47 -8.85
CA LYS A 174 20.42 -5.37 -9.57
C LYS A 174 20.43 -5.00 -11.05
N PRO A 175 21.55 -5.20 -11.75
CA PRO A 175 21.62 -5.00 -13.19
C PRO A 175 20.74 -6.01 -13.95
#